data_0141c57444633b01169ffa4e878833ec
#
_entry.id   0141c57444633b01169ffa4e878833ec
#
_cell.length_a   1.000
_cell.length_b   1.000
_cell.length_c   1.000
_cell.angle_alpha   90.00
_cell.angle_beta   90.00
_cell.angle_gamma   90.00
#
_symmetry.space_group_name_H-M   'P 1'
#
loop_
_entity.id
_entity.type
_entity.pdbx_description
1 polymer ?
#
loop_
_entity_poly.entity_id
_entity_poly.type
_entity_poly.pdbx_seq_one_letter_code
_entity_poly.pdbx_strand_id
1 'polypeptide(L)'
;DSVYTFTPLGEKASNISETHSLIIVEFLESSNYLEELDEREIVGLISIFTDIKVCEEKRSSIPKTENGNLKRLIRDIMDRFETYARLENTYDIHSGYNYDNGLMMDMIDPMISWCDLQDTQQCKYFIHSVLNELEVGLGDFSKGVLKISAIVKEWVFLCETFGFNELYHKLIKIDEKILKFVATTQSLYI
;
A
#
# COMPACT_ATOMS: atom_id res chain seq x y z
N ASP A 1 -22.35 -34.41 2.27
CA ASP A 1 -21.69 -33.31 1.59
C ASP A 1 -21.45 -32.23 2.62
N SER A 2 -20.18 -31.99 2.97
CA SER A 2 -19.81 -30.91 3.88
C SER A 2 -19.94 -29.58 3.13
N VAL A 3 -20.87 -28.73 3.55
CA VAL A 3 -21.00 -27.37 3.02
C VAL A 3 -19.97 -26.52 3.76
N TYR A 4 -18.91 -26.10 3.06
CA TYR A 4 -17.96 -25.13 3.59
C TYR A 4 -18.54 -23.73 3.42
N THR A 5 -18.59 -22.96 4.50
CA THR A 5 -18.98 -21.56 4.50
C THR A 5 -17.80 -20.71 4.90
N PHE A 6 -17.70 -19.48 4.36
CA PHE A 6 -16.70 -18.53 4.80
C PHE A 6 -16.94 -18.10 6.25
N THR A 7 -15.85 -17.93 6.99
CA THR A 7 -15.90 -17.15 8.23
C THR A 7 -16.12 -15.66 7.89
N PRO A 8 -16.59 -14.81 8.82
CA PRO A 8 -16.71 -13.37 8.57
C PRO A 8 -15.40 -12.73 8.10
N LEU A 9 -14.25 -13.19 8.63
CA LEU A 9 -12.92 -12.76 8.18
C LEU A 9 -12.65 -13.23 6.74
N GLY A 10 -12.93 -14.49 6.44
CA GLY A 10 -12.73 -15.07 5.10
C GLY A 10 -13.61 -14.41 4.04
N GLU A 11 -14.83 -14.02 4.39
CA GLU A 11 -15.73 -13.29 3.50
C GLU A 11 -15.15 -11.93 3.12
N LYS A 12 -14.65 -11.16 4.10
CA LYS A 12 -13.95 -9.90 3.82
C LYS A 12 -12.69 -10.11 3.00
N ALA A 13 -11.87 -11.10 3.37
CA ALA A 13 -10.61 -11.40 2.70
C ALA A 13 -10.79 -11.81 1.24
N SER A 14 -11.91 -12.43 0.88
CA SER A 14 -12.20 -12.82 -0.52
C SER A 14 -12.33 -11.63 -1.49
N ASN A 15 -12.43 -10.40 -0.97
CA ASN A 15 -12.48 -9.17 -1.76
C ASN A 15 -11.12 -8.52 -1.98
N ILE A 16 -10.04 -9.09 -1.45
CA ILE A 16 -8.68 -8.56 -1.56
C ILE A 16 -7.80 -9.53 -2.35
N SER A 17 -7.21 -9.06 -3.43
CA SER A 17 -6.31 -9.82 -4.32
C SER A 17 -4.98 -9.12 -4.58
N GLU A 18 -4.93 -7.79 -4.47
CA GLU A 18 -3.74 -7.00 -4.76
C GLU A 18 -2.64 -7.13 -3.68
N THR A 19 -3.02 -7.60 -2.48
CA THR A 19 -2.15 -7.81 -1.32
C THR A 19 -2.51 -9.13 -0.63
N HIS A 20 -1.82 -9.45 0.48
CA HIS A 20 -2.16 -10.64 1.27
C HIS A 20 -3.52 -10.46 1.97
N SER A 21 -4.54 -11.14 1.49
CA SER A 21 -5.94 -10.90 1.85
C SER A 21 -6.24 -11.00 3.35
N LEU A 22 -5.83 -12.10 4.00
CA LEU A 22 -6.10 -12.31 5.42
C LEU A 22 -5.35 -11.32 6.31
N ILE A 23 -4.06 -11.09 6.03
CA ILE A 23 -3.23 -10.14 6.80
C ILE A 23 -3.85 -8.74 6.74
N ILE A 24 -4.27 -8.30 5.56
CA ILE A 24 -4.83 -6.95 5.39
C ILE A 24 -6.16 -6.80 6.11
N VAL A 25 -7.06 -7.77 6.05
CA VAL A 25 -8.34 -7.67 6.76
C VAL A 25 -8.13 -7.66 8.27
N GLU A 26 -7.30 -8.56 8.81
CA GLU A 26 -6.96 -8.55 10.23
C GLU A 26 -6.31 -7.24 10.67
N PHE A 27 -5.41 -6.70 9.85
CA PHE A 27 -4.76 -5.42 10.10
C PHE A 27 -5.77 -4.26 10.10
N LEU A 28 -6.65 -4.18 9.09
CA LEU A 28 -7.68 -3.14 9.03
C LEU A 28 -8.60 -3.17 10.26
N GLU A 29 -9.02 -4.36 10.70
CA GLU A 29 -9.83 -4.52 11.90
C GLU A 29 -9.08 -4.07 13.16
N SER A 30 -7.83 -4.49 13.33
CA SER A 30 -7.02 -4.16 14.52
C SER A 30 -6.61 -2.68 14.59
N SER A 31 -6.50 -2.02 13.44
CA SER A 31 -6.21 -0.58 13.34
C SER A 31 -7.45 0.31 13.38
N ASN A 32 -8.60 -0.25 13.73
CA ASN A 32 -9.90 0.43 13.65
C ASN A 32 -10.09 1.12 12.28
N TYR A 33 -9.83 0.37 11.20
CA TYR A 33 -9.97 0.85 9.82
C TYR A 33 -9.23 2.15 9.55
N LEU A 34 -8.00 2.27 10.06
CA LEU A 34 -7.09 3.41 9.86
C LEU A 34 -7.68 4.75 10.31
N GLU A 35 -8.47 4.76 11.38
CA GLU A 35 -9.12 5.97 11.90
C GLU A 35 -8.11 7.10 12.16
N GLU A 36 -6.92 6.76 12.68
CA GLU A 36 -5.86 7.70 13.06
C GLU A 36 -5.11 8.32 11.86
N LEU A 37 -5.25 7.79 10.64
CA LEU A 37 -4.53 8.23 9.46
C LEU A 37 -5.37 9.14 8.56
N ASP A 38 -4.73 10.15 7.98
CA ASP A 38 -5.30 10.92 6.87
C ASP A 38 -5.08 10.22 5.50
N GLU A 39 -5.66 10.77 4.43
CA GLU A 39 -5.58 10.17 3.08
C GLU A 39 -4.13 10.02 2.58
N ARG A 40 -3.24 10.96 2.90
CA ARG A 40 -1.83 10.96 2.47
C ARG A 40 -1.05 9.90 3.23
N GLU A 41 -1.29 9.79 4.52
CA GLU A 41 -0.68 8.78 5.39
C GLU A 41 -1.12 7.36 4.98
N ILE A 42 -2.39 7.20 4.56
CA ILE A 42 -2.88 5.94 3.98
C ILE A 42 -2.13 5.61 2.69
N VAL A 43 -1.86 6.59 1.81
CA VAL A 43 -1.03 6.38 0.62
C VAL A 43 0.38 5.96 1.00
N GLY A 44 0.99 6.61 1.98
CA GLY A 44 2.30 6.24 2.52
C GLY A 44 2.31 4.81 3.06
N LEU A 45 1.28 4.39 3.79
CA LEU A 45 1.14 3.03 4.28
C LEU A 45 1.01 2.03 3.13
N ILE A 46 0.13 2.28 2.15
CA ILE A 46 -0.08 1.38 1.01
C ILE A 46 1.18 1.28 0.13
N SER A 47 2.04 2.30 0.12
CA SER A 47 3.27 2.31 -0.69
C SER A 47 4.22 1.15 -0.37
N ILE A 48 4.14 0.57 0.84
CA ILE A 48 4.96 -0.59 1.21
C ILE A 48 4.66 -1.86 0.38
N PHE A 49 3.48 -1.93 -0.24
CA PHE A 49 3.05 -3.04 -1.10
C PHE A 49 3.38 -2.83 -2.58
N THR A 50 4.03 -1.73 -2.92
CA THR A 50 4.51 -1.50 -4.29
C THR A 50 5.83 -2.21 -4.53
N ASP A 51 6.17 -2.43 -5.81
CA ASP A 51 7.46 -2.99 -6.19
C ASP A 51 8.52 -1.91 -6.48
N ILE A 52 8.32 -0.69 -5.96
CA ILE A 52 9.26 0.41 -6.17
C ILE A 52 10.51 0.15 -5.34
N LYS A 53 11.60 -0.21 -6.02
CA LYS A 53 12.89 -0.47 -5.39
C LYS A 53 13.80 0.74 -5.57
N VAL A 54 14.27 1.30 -4.46
CA VAL A 54 15.37 2.27 -4.46
C VAL A 54 16.71 1.55 -4.64
N CYS A 55 17.80 2.29 -4.92
CA CYS A 55 19.13 1.70 -5.01
C CYS A 55 19.50 0.96 -3.70
N GLU A 56 20.32 -0.09 -3.84
CA GLU A 56 20.63 -0.99 -2.71
C GLU A 56 21.22 -0.28 -1.50
N GLU A 57 22.09 0.71 -1.75
CA GLU A 57 22.75 1.49 -0.70
C GLU A 57 21.79 2.30 0.16
N LYS A 58 20.60 2.63 -0.38
CA LYS A 58 19.58 3.44 0.30
C LYS A 58 18.42 2.63 0.84
N ARG A 59 18.36 1.33 0.55
CA ARG A 59 17.30 0.45 1.04
C ARG A 59 17.31 0.33 2.56
N SER A 60 16.11 0.37 3.12
CA SER A 60 15.88 0.16 4.54
C SER A 60 15.01 -1.08 4.78
N SER A 61 15.32 -1.81 5.83
CA SER A 61 14.46 -2.86 6.37
C SER A 61 13.46 -2.35 7.41
N ILE A 62 13.54 -1.07 7.77
CA ILE A 62 12.65 -0.41 8.71
C ILE A 62 11.89 0.72 8.03
N PRO A 63 10.66 1.05 8.45
CA PRO A 63 9.86 2.13 7.85
C PRO A 63 10.59 3.48 7.89
N LYS A 64 10.85 4.06 6.72
CA LYS A 64 11.43 5.39 6.55
C LYS A 64 10.34 6.45 6.62
N THR A 65 9.97 6.81 7.82
CA THR A 65 9.05 7.92 8.11
C THR A 65 9.31 8.45 9.51
N GLU A 66 9.08 9.72 9.72
CA GLU A 66 9.11 10.33 11.06
C GLU A 66 7.76 10.25 11.77
N ASN A 67 6.69 9.86 11.06
CA ASN A 67 5.36 9.70 11.65
C ASN A 67 5.30 8.45 12.55
N GLY A 68 5.20 8.66 13.85
CA GLY A 68 5.21 7.59 14.87
C GLY A 68 4.02 6.62 14.74
N ASN A 69 2.82 7.12 14.42
CA ASN A 69 1.64 6.28 14.23
C ASN A 69 1.78 5.39 12.99
N LEU A 70 2.20 5.99 11.88
CA LEU A 70 2.44 5.27 10.64
C LEU A 70 3.52 4.19 10.81
N LYS A 71 4.62 4.54 11.47
CA LYS A 71 5.70 3.61 11.80
C LYS A 71 5.21 2.42 12.64
N ARG A 72 4.35 2.67 13.64
CA ARG A 72 3.73 1.62 14.48
C ARG A 72 2.83 0.69 13.66
N LEU A 73 1.97 1.26 12.82
CA LEU A 73 1.05 0.48 11.98
C LEU A 73 1.78 -0.37 10.94
N ILE A 74 2.84 0.16 10.32
CA ILE A 74 3.65 -0.60 9.38
C ILE A 74 4.39 -1.75 10.08
N ARG A 75 4.88 -1.55 11.30
CA ARG A 75 5.47 -2.64 12.09
C ARG A 75 4.47 -3.75 12.42
N ASP A 76 3.21 -3.40 12.75
CA ASP A 76 2.15 -4.40 12.93
C ASP A 76 1.93 -5.24 11.67
N ILE A 77 1.95 -4.62 10.49
CA ILE A 77 1.89 -5.35 9.21
C ILE A 77 3.10 -6.29 9.06
N MET A 78 4.32 -5.81 9.33
CA MET A 78 5.53 -6.63 9.24
C MET A 78 5.46 -7.86 10.15
N ASP A 79 5.04 -7.67 11.39
CA ASP A 79 4.91 -8.75 12.39
C ASP A 79 3.87 -9.80 11.94
N ARG A 80 2.79 -9.37 11.29
CA ARG A 80 1.79 -10.27 10.71
C ARG A 80 2.36 -11.07 9.53
N PHE A 81 3.09 -10.43 8.63
CA PHE A 81 3.76 -11.11 7.51
C PHE A 81 4.72 -12.20 8.02
N GLU A 82 5.54 -11.89 9.02
CA GLU A 82 6.41 -12.88 9.67
C GLU A 82 5.62 -14.03 10.30
N THR A 83 4.52 -13.71 10.97
CA THR A 83 3.68 -14.70 11.65
C THR A 83 3.04 -15.66 10.63
N TYR A 84 2.47 -15.13 9.55
CA TYR A 84 1.86 -15.96 8.50
C TYR A 84 2.90 -16.82 7.78
N ALA A 85 4.07 -16.26 7.45
CA ALA A 85 5.16 -17.04 6.86
C ALA A 85 5.59 -18.22 7.75
N ARG A 86 5.70 -18.00 9.07
CA ARG A 86 6.00 -19.07 10.03
C ARG A 86 4.88 -20.12 10.12
N LEU A 87 3.61 -19.68 10.12
CA LEU A 87 2.46 -20.62 10.15
C LEU A 87 2.43 -21.49 8.92
N GLU A 88 2.59 -20.93 7.73
CA GLU A 88 2.63 -21.71 6.48
C GLU A 88 3.75 -22.74 6.51
N ASN A 89 4.96 -22.34 6.92
CA ASN A 89 6.08 -23.27 7.06
C ASN A 89 5.84 -24.35 8.12
N THR A 90 5.19 -24.01 9.24
CA THR A 90 4.94 -24.97 10.33
C THR A 90 3.93 -26.03 9.94
N TYR A 91 2.90 -25.66 9.18
CA TYR A 91 1.80 -26.54 8.81
C TYR A 91 1.91 -27.07 7.38
N ASP A 92 3.01 -26.81 6.68
CA ASP A 92 3.23 -27.18 5.27
C ASP A 92 2.07 -26.72 4.36
N ILE A 93 1.63 -25.49 4.58
CA ILE A 93 0.57 -24.84 3.80
C ILE A 93 1.22 -23.93 2.77
N HIS A 94 0.75 -23.95 1.54
CA HIS A 94 1.23 -23.08 0.48
C HIS A 94 0.09 -22.20 -0.04
N SER A 95 0.01 -20.96 0.43
CA SER A 95 -0.95 -19.97 -0.07
C SER A 95 -0.62 -19.47 -1.47
N GLY A 96 0.61 -19.67 -1.92
CA GLY A 96 1.15 -19.08 -3.15
C GLY A 96 1.63 -17.63 -2.99
N TYR A 97 1.55 -17.06 -1.79
CA TYR A 97 2.09 -15.73 -1.52
C TYR A 97 3.60 -15.80 -1.31
N ASN A 98 4.33 -14.86 -1.95
CA ASN A 98 5.77 -14.77 -1.80
C ASN A 98 6.14 -13.76 -0.71
N TYR A 99 6.46 -14.27 0.48
CA TYR A 99 6.89 -13.45 1.63
C TYR A 99 8.30 -12.88 1.46
N ASP A 100 9.13 -13.46 0.58
CA ASP A 100 10.51 -13.04 0.35
C ASP A 100 10.63 -11.75 -0.47
N ASN A 101 9.59 -11.37 -1.21
CA ASN A 101 9.57 -10.11 -1.95
C ASN A 101 9.66 -8.87 -1.07
N GLY A 102 9.42 -9.04 0.23
CA GLY A 102 9.55 -7.99 1.23
C GLY A 102 8.54 -6.85 1.05
N LEU A 103 8.46 -6.01 2.08
CA LEU A 103 7.71 -4.77 2.04
C LEU A 103 8.68 -3.62 1.72
N MET A 104 8.26 -2.67 0.87
CA MET A 104 9.11 -1.55 0.43
C MET A 104 9.03 -0.41 1.44
N MET A 105 10.11 -0.16 2.20
CA MET A 105 10.11 0.77 3.32
C MET A 105 10.55 2.20 2.97
N ASP A 106 10.99 2.43 1.73
CA ASP A 106 11.71 3.64 1.36
C ASP A 106 10.84 4.73 0.72
N MET A 107 9.65 4.35 0.22
CA MET A 107 8.76 5.26 -0.52
C MET A 107 7.64 5.87 0.34
N ILE A 108 7.63 5.64 1.65
CA ILE A 108 6.56 6.10 2.55
C ILE A 108 6.43 7.63 2.52
N ASP A 109 7.44 8.34 2.97
CA ASP A 109 7.44 9.81 3.00
C ASP A 109 7.48 10.45 1.60
N PRO A 110 8.22 9.89 0.60
CA PRO A 110 8.10 10.36 -0.79
C PRO A 110 6.68 10.28 -1.34
N MET A 111 5.92 9.21 -1.08
CA MET A 111 4.53 9.10 -1.54
C MET A 111 3.58 10.04 -0.82
N ILE A 112 3.78 10.29 0.49
CA ILE A 112 3.06 11.33 1.23
C ILE A 112 3.31 12.70 0.59
N SER A 113 4.58 13.02 0.31
CA SER A 113 4.97 14.28 -0.33
C SER A 113 4.37 14.43 -1.73
N TRP A 114 4.33 13.34 -2.50
CA TRP A 114 3.68 13.33 -3.81
C TRP A 114 2.21 13.73 -3.73
N CYS A 115 1.48 13.30 -2.71
CA CYS A 115 0.07 13.67 -2.51
C CYS A 115 -0.13 15.19 -2.36
N ASP A 116 0.83 15.90 -1.79
CA ASP A 116 0.75 17.34 -1.49
C ASP A 116 1.06 18.25 -2.67
N LEU A 117 1.63 17.71 -3.75
CA LEU A 117 2.00 18.52 -4.92
C LEU A 117 0.75 19.05 -5.65
N GLN A 118 0.75 20.33 -6.00
CA GLN A 118 -0.43 21.01 -6.54
C GLN A 118 -0.34 21.28 -8.05
N ASP A 119 0.86 21.40 -8.59
CA ASP A 119 1.07 21.79 -9.97
C ASP A 119 2.13 20.98 -10.72
N THR A 120 2.21 21.17 -12.02
CA THR A 120 3.14 20.46 -12.91
C THR A 120 4.60 20.74 -12.56
N GLN A 121 4.93 21.96 -12.11
CA GLN A 121 6.32 22.31 -11.79
C GLN A 121 6.80 21.58 -10.54
N GLN A 122 5.96 21.52 -9.51
CA GLN A 122 6.25 20.77 -8.29
C GLN A 122 6.41 19.26 -8.61
N CYS A 123 5.54 18.69 -9.47
CA CYS A 123 5.67 17.31 -9.89
C CYS A 123 6.97 17.05 -10.67
N LYS A 124 7.35 17.94 -11.59
CA LYS A 124 8.64 17.85 -12.30
C LYS A 124 9.81 17.94 -11.34
N TYR A 125 9.76 18.86 -10.38
CA TYR A 125 10.81 18.98 -9.37
C TYR A 125 10.93 17.69 -8.54
N PHE A 126 9.82 17.12 -8.09
CA PHE A 126 9.80 15.84 -7.36
C PHE A 126 10.48 14.73 -8.18
N ILE A 127 10.13 14.60 -9.45
CA ILE A 127 10.69 13.58 -10.33
C ILE A 127 12.21 13.79 -10.50
N HIS A 128 12.65 15.03 -10.74
CA HIS A 128 14.07 15.34 -10.99
C HIS A 128 14.93 15.39 -9.72
N SER A 129 14.36 15.61 -8.56
CA SER A 129 15.09 15.65 -7.29
C SER A 129 14.91 14.35 -6.51
N VAL A 130 13.68 14.07 -6.04
CA VAL A 130 13.43 12.96 -5.11
C VAL A 130 13.62 11.60 -5.78
N LEU A 131 13.01 11.38 -6.95
CA LEU A 131 13.15 10.07 -7.64
C LEU A 131 14.59 9.85 -8.14
N ASN A 132 15.25 10.89 -8.66
CA ASN A 132 16.66 10.76 -9.08
C ASN A 132 17.59 10.48 -7.88
N GLU A 133 17.36 11.15 -6.75
CA GLU A 133 18.14 10.87 -5.54
C GLU A 133 17.96 9.42 -5.09
N LEU A 134 16.74 8.88 -5.16
CA LEU A 134 16.43 7.49 -4.79
C LEU A 134 16.80 6.48 -5.90
N GLU A 135 17.23 6.96 -7.07
CA GLU A 135 17.48 6.15 -8.27
C GLU A 135 16.26 5.34 -8.72
N VAL A 136 15.06 5.93 -8.54
CA VAL A 136 13.80 5.34 -8.95
C VAL A 136 13.44 5.82 -10.35
N GLY A 137 13.28 4.87 -11.28
CA GLY A 137 12.84 5.15 -12.63
C GLY A 137 11.37 5.65 -12.66
N LEU A 138 11.08 6.62 -13.57
CA LEU A 138 9.74 7.16 -13.72
C LEU A 138 8.70 6.07 -14.05
N GLY A 139 9.09 5.07 -14.85
CA GLY A 139 8.21 3.94 -15.18
C GLY A 139 7.86 3.09 -13.96
N ASP A 140 8.82 2.83 -13.07
CA ASP A 140 8.57 2.06 -11.85
C ASP A 140 7.75 2.86 -10.83
N PHE A 141 8.02 4.15 -10.73
CA PHE A 141 7.20 5.06 -9.93
C PHE A 141 5.74 5.07 -10.41
N SER A 142 5.52 5.21 -11.73
CA SER A 142 4.17 5.20 -12.32
C SER A 142 3.43 3.88 -12.07
N LYS A 143 4.12 2.74 -12.22
CA LYS A 143 3.56 1.42 -11.89
C LYS A 143 3.18 1.33 -10.41
N GLY A 144 4.02 1.84 -9.52
CA GLY A 144 3.76 1.87 -8.08
C GLY A 144 2.53 2.72 -7.74
N VAL A 145 2.38 3.91 -8.35
CA VAL A 145 1.19 4.75 -8.19
C VAL A 145 -0.07 4.01 -8.66
N LEU A 146 -0.02 3.33 -9.80
CA LEU A 146 -1.14 2.53 -10.31
C LEU A 146 -1.45 1.34 -9.40
N LYS A 147 -0.44 0.70 -8.79
CA LYS A 147 -0.62 -0.35 -7.80
C LYS A 147 -1.33 0.17 -6.55
N ILE A 148 -0.97 1.35 -6.06
CA ILE A 148 -1.67 2.00 -4.93
C ILE A 148 -3.13 2.23 -5.30
N SER A 149 -3.43 2.78 -6.49
CA SER A 149 -4.80 2.97 -6.95
C SER A 149 -5.59 1.66 -7.03
N ALA A 150 -4.97 0.57 -7.48
CA ALA A 150 -5.62 -0.75 -7.51
C ALA A 150 -5.98 -1.26 -6.12
N ILE A 151 -5.05 -1.18 -5.15
CA ILE A 151 -5.30 -1.53 -3.76
C ILE A 151 -6.41 -0.68 -3.15
N VAL A 152 -6.37 0.64 -3.38
CA VAL A 152 -7.41 1.57 -2.89
C VAL A 152 -8.80 1.18 -3.41
N LYS A 153 -8.92 0.80 -4.68
CA LYS A 153 -10.20 0.37 -5.27
C LYS A 153 -10.76 -0.90 -4.62
N GLU A 154 -9.90 -1.87 -4.31
CA GLU A 154 -10.33 -3.05 -3.55
C GLU A 154 -10.82 -2.69 -2.14
N TRP A 155 -10.11 -1.78 -1.45
CA TRP A 155 -10.50 -1.34 -0.12
C TRP A 155 -11.77 -0.48 -0.13
N VAL A 156 -12.01 0.32 -1.17
CA VAL A 156 -13.27 1.04 -1.39
C VAL A 156 -14.42 0.04 -1.50
N PHE A 157 -14.27 -0.99 -2.34
CA PHE A 157 -15.29 -2.03 -2.51
C PHE A 157 -15.56 -2.79 -1.20
N LEU A 158 -14.51 -3.09 -0.43
CA LEU A 158 -14.63 -3.69 0.90
C LEU A 158 -15.44 -2.79 1.85
N CYS A 159 -15.14 -1.48 1.88
CA CYS A 159 -15.84 -0.52 2.72
C CYS A 159 -17.31 -0.36 2.34
N GLU A 160 -17.64 -0.34 1.05
CA GLU A 160 -19.01 -0.30 0.55
C GLU A 160 -19.79 -1.56 0.94
N THR A 161 -19.15 -2.73 0.79
CA THR A 161 -19.79 -4.02 1.07
C THR A 161 -20.09 -4.22 2.56
N PHE A 162 -19.19 -3.79 3.44
CA PHE A 162 -19.26 -4.05 4.88
C PHE A 162 -19.57 -2.81 5.73
N GLY A 163 -19.76 -1.64 5.11
CA GLY A 163 -20.25 -0.42 5.77
C GLY A 163 -19.19 0.35 6.55
N PHE A 164 -17.91 0.33 6.15
CA PHE A 164 -16.83 1.10 6.79
C PHE A 164 -16.75 2.53 6.27
N ASN A 165 -17.73 3.35 6.63
CA ASN A 165 -17.97 4.66 6.05
C ASN A 165 -16.82 5.65 6.25
N GLU A 166 -16.16 5.67 7.40
CA GLU A 166 -15.06 6.61 7.66
C GLU A 166 -13.85 6.34 6.76
N LEU A 167 -13.44 5.09 6.65
CA LEU A 167 -12.37 4.71 5.74
C LEU A 167 -12.78 4.96 4.28
N TYR A 168 -14.00 4.62 3.89
CA TYR A 168 -14.54 4.89 2.56
C TYR A 168 -14.34 6.35 2.14
N HIS A 169 -14.74 7.30 2.99
CA HIS A 169 -14.63 8.73 2.70
C HIS A 169 -13.20 9.23 2.57
N LYS A 170 -12.24 8.57 3.18
CA LYS A 170 -10.81 8.85 2.98
C LYS A 170 -10.34 8.27 1.65
N LEU A 171 -10.65 7.00 1.37
CA LEU A 171 -10.16 6.27 0.22
C LEU A 171 -10.60 6.86 -1.13
N ILE A 172 -11.84 7.30 -1.25
CA ILE A 172 -12.38 7.86 -2.51
C ILE A 172 -11.67 9.14 -2.97
N LYS A 173 -10.93 9.81 -2.09
CA LYS A 173 -10.16 11.03 -2.40
C LYS A 173 -8.72 10.73 -2.83
N ILE A 174 -8.26 9.50 -2.70
CA ILE A 174 -6.85 9.16 -2.91
C ILE A 174 -6.46 9.23 -4.38
N ASP A 175 -7.28 8.69 -5.29
CA ASP A 175 -6.96 8.70 -6.73
C ASP A 175 -6.71 10.11 -7.26
N GLU A 176 -7.48 11.11 -6.83
CA GLU A 176 -7.27 12.52 -7.19
C GLU A 176 -5.91 13.05 -6.71
N LYS A 177 -5.44 12.58 -5.54
CA LYS A 177 -4.16 13.00 -4.98
C LYS A 177 -2.95 12.33 -5.64
N ILE A 178 -3.08 11.13 -6.15
CA ILE A 178 -1.94 10.35 -6.68
C ILE A 178 -1.89 10.28 -8.21
N LEU A 179 -3.05 10.23 -8.90
CA LEU A 179 -3.13 10.11 -10.35
C LEU A 179 -3.02 11.48 -11.02
N LYS A 180 -1.87 12.11 -10.91
CA LYS A 180 -1.61 13.42 -11.51
C LYS A 180 -0.47 13.34 -12.53
N PHE A 181 -0.61 14.09 -13.61
CA PHE A 181 0.35 14.39 -14.68
C PHE A 181 1.08 13.20 -15.31
N VAL A 182 1.73 12.37 -14.52
CA VAL A 182 2.66 11.33 -14.96
C VAL A 182 2.04 9.93 -14.90
N ALA A 183 1.07 9.74 -14.02
CA ALA A 183 0.39 8.46 -13.86
C ALA A 183 -0.72 8.21 -14.88
N THR A 184 -1.04 9.20 -15.71
CA THR A 184 -1.99 9.02 -16.81
C THR A 184 -1.26 8.50 -18.03
N THR A 185 -1.73 7.41 -18.59
CA THR A 185 -1.16 6.59 -19.65
C THR A 185 -0.67 7.29 -20.92
N GLN A 186 -0.92 8.58 -21.09
CA GLN A 186 -0.51 9.35 -22.26
C GLN A 186 0.89 9.97 -22.12
N SER A 187 1.49 10.01 -20.93
CA SER A 187 2.81 10.64 -20.71
C SER A 187 3.99 9.68 -20.83
N LEU A 188 3.78 8.38 -21.01
CA LEU A 188 4.85 7.40 -21.11
C LEU A 188 5.51 7.32 -22.50
N TYR A 189 5.06 8.13 -23.47
CA TYR A 189 5.54 8.11 -24.86
C TYR A 189 5.97 9.50 -25.39
N ILE A 190 6.44 10.39 -24.54
CA ILE A 190 7.05 11.64 -25.02
C ILE A 190 8.50 11.69 -24.58
#